data_11c71fdd22ff2119f644a86ab7281706
#
_entry.id   11c71fdd22ff2119f644a86ab7281706
#
_cell.length_a   1.000
_cell.length_b   1.000
_cell.length_c   1.000
_cell.angle_alpha   90.00
_cell.angle_beta   90.00
_cell.angle_gamma   90.00
#
_symmetry.space_group_name_H-M   'P 1'
#
loop_
_entity.id
_entity.type
_entity.pdbx_description
1 polymer ?
#
loop_
_entity_poly.entity_id
_entity_poly.type
_entity_poly.pdbx_seq_one_letter_code
_entity_poly.pdbx_strand_id
1 'polypeptide(L)'
;MGERIWTPWFIKFIYSRGYFNIYTNFQHERALSVSHRDAGVNYGKTAGPDSQLLDGSSLDFNLLEMQPLSNLKWYDYCFREVLSGRIGRTLDEVGSILRTVQKDRSVLLVTIFGESGTITRNMLCHLERLNIRNYILIGPGSDFLFDLARRGHPVIDADQFFNYLRAQRVMGFQHSSAELMKNVLVNGYVIKKCLEDGYDSLTVDANVLFLSKVQEFINPSSDMCAGKSLGFFFVRSSSSAQEIWADLLKKVAATIGKGSLQGESTNFVYFVVKFLEQNGAGILRVDEASIGIQIRANAFNQSSLEAGKKMVYWSTDTSLDLIQRRLQELSLWVVDGDSSCTAVVCHVS
;
A
#
# COMPACT_ATOMS: atom_id res chain seq x y z
N MET A 1 -22.67 3.92 20.64
CA MET A 1 -23.00 2.48 20.77
C MET A 1 -22.89 2.13 22.25
N GLY A 2 -23.90 1.42 22.79
CA GLY A 2 -23.89 1.11 24.22
C GLY A 2 -22.76 0.16 24.61
N GLU A 3 -22.19 0.38 25.78
CA GLU A 3 -21.01 -0.33 26.32
C GLU A 3 -21.20 -1.86 26.52
N ARG A 4 -22.37 -2.40 26.14
CA ARG A 4 -22.77 -3.78 26.42
C ARG A 4 -22.47 -4.79 25.31
N ILE A 5 -22.02 -4.35 24.12
CA ILE A 5 -21.72 -5.24 23.01
C ILE A 5 -20.20 -5.40 22.92
N TRP A 6 -19.69 -6.57 23.32
CA TRP A 6 -18.24 -6.84 23.33
C TRP A 6 -17.64 -7.06 21.92
N THR A 7 -18.44 -7.49 20.94
CA THR A 7 -17.97 -7.85 19.59
C THR A 7 -17.20 -6.72 18.88
N PRO A 8 -17.66 -5.45 18.87
CA PRO A 8 -16.89 -4.37 18.25
C PRO A 8 -15.52 -4.14 18.94
N TRP A 9 -15.47 -4.30 20.27
CA TRP A 9 -14.22 -4.18 21.02
C TRP A 9 -13.25 -5.31 20.71
N PHE A 10 -13.75 -6.53 20.58
CA PHE A 10 -12.97 -7.70 20.18
C PHE A 10 -12.43 -7.53 18.76
N ILE A 11 -13.26 -7.13 17.80
CA ILE A 11 -12.84 -6.86 16.42
C ILE A 11 -11.76 -5.78 16.41
N LYS A 12 -11.95 -4.68 17.14
CA LYS A 12 -10.94 -3.62 17.23
C LYS A 12 -9.63 -4.13 17.85
N PHE A 13 -9.70 -4.94 18.91
CA PHE A 13 -8.52 -5.53 19.54
C PHE A 13 -7.75 -6.44 18.60
N ILE A 14 -8.39 -7.39 17.93
CA ILE A 14 -7.71 -8.28 16.98
C ILE A 14 -7.12 -7.50 15.79
N TYR A 15 -7.83 -6.48 15.30
CA TYR A 15 -7.36 -5.61 14.24
C TYR A 15 -6.09 -4.85 14.66
N SER A 16 -6.13 -4.17 15.82
CA SER A 16 -5.00 -3.38 16.30
C SER A 16 -3.74 -4.21 16.56
N ARG A 17 -3.91 -5.49 16.91
CA ARG A 17 -2.83 -6.43 17.18
C ARG A 17 -2.38 -7.23 15.96
N GLY A 18 -3.05 -7.08 14.82
CA GLY A 18 -2.77 -7.88 13.63
C GLY A 18 -3.05 -9.37 13.82
N TYR A 19 -4.00 -9.72 14.70
CA TYR A 19 -4.42 -11.10 14.89
C TYR A 19 -5.45 -11.50 13.85
N PHE A 20 -5.54 -12.79 13.59
CA PHE A 20 -6.50 -13.39 12.68
C PHE A 20 -7.44 -14.32 13.42
N ASN A 21 -8.68 -14.37 12.98
CA ASN A 21 -9.59 -15.44 13.32
C ASN A 21 -9.43 -16.58 12.33
N ILE A 22 -9.32 -17.79 12.82
CA ILE A 22 -9.30 -18.99 12.00
C ILE A 22 -10.67 -19.63 12.10
N TYR A 23 -11.33 -19.79 10.98
CA TYR A 23 -12.61 -20.46 10.87
C TYR A 23 -12.43 -21.81 10.18
N THR A 24 -13.08 -22.82 10.71
CA THR A 24 -13.19 -24.12 10.05
C THR A 24 -14.26 -24.05 8.95
N ASN A 25 -14.00 -24.68 7.82
CA ASN A 25 -14.94 -24.78 6.72
C ASN A 25 -15.11 -26.25 6.35
N PHE A 26 -15.99 -26.93 7.06
CA PHE A 26 -16.34 -28.31 6.76
C PHE A 26 -17.42 -28.39 5.68
N GLN A 27 -17.45 -29.49 4.96
CA GLN A 27 -18.49 -29.73 3.95
C GLN A 27 -19.89 -29.73 4.60
N HIS A 28 -20.88 -29.35 3.81
CA HIS A 28 -22.31 -29.32 4.20
C HIS A 28 -22.62 -28.39 5.39
N GLU A 29 -21.89 -27.24 5.49
CA GLU A 29 -22.10 -26.23 6.53
C GLU A 29 -22.01 -26.77 7.96
N ARG A 30 -21.23 -27.85 8.16
CA ARG A 30 -21.00 -28.41 9.49
C ARG A 30 -19.91 -27.67 10.24
N ALA A 31 -19.99 -27.71 11.56
CA ALA A 31 -19.04 -27.05 12.45
C ALA A 31 -18.70 -27.91 13.67
N LEU A 32 -17.54 -27.64 14.28
CA LEU A 32 -17.14 -28.24 15.56
C LEU A 32 -17.98 -27.74 16.73
N SER A 33 -18.56 -26.55 16.62
CA SER A 33 -19.45 -25.96 17.60
C SER A 33 -20.57 -25.21 16.89
N VAL A 34 -21.71 -25.11 17.55
CA VAL A 34 -22.90 -24.41 17.06
C VAL A 34 -23.30 -23.35 18.07
N SER A 35 -23.53 -22.14 17.58
CA SER A 35 -24.15 -21.08 18.38
C SER A 35 -25.65 -21.09 18.16
N HIS A 36 -26.39 -21.07 19.24
CA HIS A 36 -27.83 -20.85 19.18
C HIS A 36 -28.12 -19.36 19.11
N ARG A 37 -28.76 -18.95 18.03
CA ARG A 37 -29.19 -17.57 17.84
C ARG A 37 -30.53 -17.33 18.50
N ASP A 38 -30.59 -16.35 19.37
CA ASP A 38 -31.85 -15.86 19.88
C ASP A 38 -32.35 -14.68 19.04
N ALA A 39 -33.67 -14.58 18.87
CA ALA A 39 -34.27 -13.44 18.22
C ALA A 39 -33.93 -12.15 18.99
N GLY A 40 -33.42 -11.13 18.28
CA GLY A 40 -32.96 -9.90 18.90
C GLY A 40 -32.28 -8.95 17.96
N VAL A 41 -31.48 -8.05 18.52
CA VAL A 41 -30.86 -6.91 17.81
C VAL A 41 -30.01 -7.33 16.61
N ASN A 42 -29.30 -8.46 16.72
CA ASN A 42 -28.37 -8.90 15.67
C ASN A 42 -29.01 -9.75 14.57
N TYR A 43 -30.06 -10.50 14.91
CA TYR A 43 -30.66 -11.49 14.01
C TYR A 43 -32.16 -11.24 13.74
N GLY A 44 -32.70 -10.13 14.23
CA GLY A 44 -34.09 -9.80 14.05
C GLY A 44 -35.02 -10.86 14.66
N LYS A 45 -35.88 -11.47 13.85
CA LYS A 45 -36.81 -12.53 14.28
C LYS A 45 -36.25 -13.95 14.10
N THR A 46 -35.03 -14.08 13.56
CA THR A 46 -34.43 -15.39 13.29
C THR A 46 -33.84 -15.98 14.56
N ALA A 47 -34.26 -17.17 14.91
CA ALA A 47 -33.74 -17.93 16.05
C ALA A 47 -33.34 -19.33 15.58
N GLY A 48 -32.48 -19.99 16.36
CA GLY A 48 -32.01 -21.35 16.10
C GLY A 48 -30.52 -21.48 15.90
N PRO A 49 -30.04 -22.70 15.58
CA PRO A 49 -28.62 -22.95 15.37
C PRO A 49 -28.12 -22.22 14.09
N ASP A 50 -26.88 -21.76 14.13
CA ASP A 50 -26.21 -21.09 12.99
C ASP A 50 -25.50 -22.07 12.04
N SER A 51 -25.36 -23.33 12.47
CA SER A 51 -24.72 -24.41 11.70
C SER A 51 -25.18 -25.78 12.21
N GLN A 52 -24.71 -26.83 11.58
CA GLN A 52 -24.94 -28.22 11.99
C GLN A 52 -23.67 -28.77 12.64
N LEU A 53 -23.78 -29.45 13.78
CA LEU A 53 -22.63 -30.13 14.38
C LEU A 53 -22.12 -31.25 13.48
N LEU A 54 -20.82 -31.43 13.50
CA LEU A 54 -20.18 -32.61 12.95
C LEU A 54 -20.70 -33.85 13.72
N ASP A 55 -21.20 -34.79 12.97
CA ASP A 55 -21.62 -36.07 13.52
C ASP A 55 -20.39 -36.91 13.82
N GLY A 56 -20.29 -37.45 15.06
CA GLY A 56 -19.16 -38.27 15.49
C GLY A 56 -18.98 -39.57 14.71
N SER A 57 -20.05 -40.04 14.03
CA SER A 57 -20.00 -41.25 13.17
C SER A 57 -19.42 -40.97 11.79
N SER A 58 -19.33 -39.73 11.35
CA SER A 58 -18.82 -39.32 10.03
C SER A 58 -17.45 -38.59 10.12
N LEU A 59 -16.82 -38.59 11.30
CA LEU A 59 -15.50 -38.01 11.50
C LEU A 59 -14.43 -38.87 10.84
N ASP A 60 -14.06 -38.51 9.62
CA ASP A 60 -12.74 -38.81 9.11
C ASP A 60 -11.73 -37.97 9.88
N PHE A 61 -10.93 -38.61 10.73
CA PHE A 61 -9.92 -37.92 11.54
C PHE A 61 -8.94 -37.10 10.70
N ASN A 62 -8.73 -37.46 9.43
CA ASN A 62 -7.92 -36.70 8.49
C ASN A 62 -8.51 -35.28 8.18
N LEU A 63 -9.83 -35.10 8.35
CA LEU A 63 -10.48 -33.79 8.19
C LEU A 63 -10.24 -32.87 9.36
N LEU A 64 -9.79 -33.38 10.51
CA LEU A 64 -9.46 -32.59 11.69
C LEU A 64 -8.00 -32.11 11.72
N GLU A 65 -7.18 -32.60 10.80
CA GLU A 65 -5.80 -32.15 10.67
C GLU A 65 -5.78 -30.71 10.16
N MET A 66 -5.16 -29.82 10.94
CA MET A 66 -5.00 -28.44 10.53
C MET A 66 -4.13 -28.37 9.28
N GLN A 67 -4.69 -27.81 8.22
CA GLN A 67 -3.93 -27.55 7.01
C GLN A 67 -2.85 -26.50 7.26
N PRO A 68 -1.69 -26.59 6.56
CA PRO A 68 -0.69 -25.53 6.59
C PRO A 68 -1.31 -24.17 6.28
N LEU A 69 -0.85 -23.10 6.93
CA LEU A 69 -1.36 -21.76 6.72
C LEU A 69 -1.30 -21.31 5.25
N SER A 70 -0.37 -21.87 4.46
CA SER A 70 -0.27 -21.63 3.01
C SER A 70 -1.48 -22.14 2.22
N ASN A 71 -2.22 -23.11 2.75
CA ASN A 71 -3.37 -23.71 2.09
C ASN A 71 -4.69 -23.05 2.50
N LEU A 72 -4.65 -22.11 3.45
CA LEU A 72 -5.84 -21.43 3.94
C LEU A 72 -6.24 -20.30 2.99
N LYS A 73 -7.53 -20.08 2.87
CA LYS A 73 -8.06 -18.86 2.27
C LYS A 73 -8.02 -17.74 3.27
N TRP A 74 -7.54 -16.59 2.83
CA TRP A 74 -7.41 -15.40 3.65
C TRP A 74 -8.47 -14.39 3.25
N TYR A 75 -9.05 -13.73 4.22
CA TYR A 75 -10.08 -12.71 4.01
C TYR A 75 -9.72 -11.44 4.76
N ASP A 76 -10.03 -10.29 4.15
CA ASP A 76 -9.96 -9.00 4.82
C ASP A 76 -11.18 -8.78 5.75
N TYR A 77 -11.20 -7.63 6.43
CA TYR A 77 -12.33 -7.27 7.32
C TYR A 77 -13.68 -7.14 6.62
N CYS A 78 -13.68 -6.99 5.32
CA CYS A 78 -14.87 -6.92 4.51
C CYS A 78 -15.22 -8.28 3.86
N PHE A 79 -14.65 -9.37 4.37
CA PHE A 79 -14.83 -10.74 3.88
C PHE A 79 -14.47 -10.94 2.40
N ARG A 80 -13.51 -10.14 1.91
CA ARG A 80 -12.99 -10.34 0.56
C ARG A 80 -11.76 -11.21 0.63
N GLU A 81 -11.72 -12.20 -0.26
CA GLU A 81 -10.56 -13.08 -0.35
C GLU A 81 -9.32 -12.27 -0.74
N VAL A 82 -8.27 -12.39 0.06
CA VAL A 82 -6.97 -11.76 -0.17
C VAL A 82 -5.92 -12.84 -0.30
N LEU A 83 -4.92 -12.64 -1.15
CA LEU A 83 -3.84 -13.60 -1.26
C LEU A 83 -2.98 -13.53 0.00
N SER A 84 -2.74 -14.67 0.61
CA SER A 84 -1.88 -14.77 1.80
C SER A 84 -0.46 -14.36 1.46
N GLY A 85 0.18 -13.63 2.39
CA GLY A 85 1.60 -13.36 2.32
C GLY A 85 2.05 -12.61 1.06
N ARG A 86 1.33 -11.60 0.62
CA ARG A 86 1.68 -10.75 -0.53
C ARG A 86 2.98 -9.97 -0.30
N ILE A 87 4.09 -10.69 -0.15
CA ILE A 87 5.40 -10.09 0.01
C ILE A 87 6.22 -10.37 -1.25
N GLY A 88 6.53 -9.34 -2.02
CA GLY A 88 7.40 -9.43 -3.19
C GLY A 88 8.87 -9.33 -2.78
N ARG A 89 9.64 -10.34 -3.10
CA ARG A 89 11.10 -10.43 -2.87
C ARG A 89 11.86 -10.72 -4.16
N THR A 90 11.16 -11.13 -5.19
CA THR A 90 11.67 -11.48 -6.52
C THR A 90 10.81 -10.83 -7.60
N LEU A 91 11.31 -10.73 -8.84
CA LEU A 91 10.54 -10.20 -9.96
C LEU A 91 9.30 -11.02 -10.27
N ASP A 92 9.34 -12.34 -10.08
CA ASP A 92 8.20 -13.22 -10.33
C ASP A 92 7.10 -13.01 -9.28
N GLU A 93 7.49 -12.89 -8.00
CA GLU A 93 6.55 -12.56 -6.92
C GLU A 93 5.92 -11.19 -7.13
N VAL A 94 6.72 -10.18 -7.51
CA VAL A 94 6.22 -8.84 -7.87
C VAL A 94 5.24 -8.92 -9.02
N GLY A 95 5.55 -9.64 -10.11
CA GLY A 95 4.64 -9.85 -11.23
C GLY A 95 3.34 -10.53 -10.82
N SER A 96 3.40 -11.50 -9.91
CA SER A 96 2.21 -12.14 -9.34
C SER A 96 1.35 -11.16 -8.54
N ILE A 97 1.96 -10.34 -7.69
CA ILE A 97 1.27 -9.32 -6.92
C ILE A 97 0.62 -8.29 -7.86
N LEU A 98 1.36 -7.79 -8.85
CA LEU A 98 0.87 -6.81 -9.84
C LEU A 98 -0.40 -7.30 -10.53
N ARG A 99 -0.42 -8.56 -11.00
CA ARG A 99 -1.60 -9.15 -11.65
C ARG A 99 -2.84 -9.17 -10.76
N THR A 100 -2.66 -9.30 -9.45
CA THR A 100 -3.78 -9.39 -8.49
C THR A 100 -4.27 -8.04 -8.00
N VAL A 101 -3.41 -7.02 -7.94
CA VAL A 101 -3.75 -5.71 -7.39
C VAL A 101 -4.13 -4.69 -8.46
N GLN A 102 -3.65 -4.86 -9.70
CA GLN A 102 -3.90 -3.89 -10.75
C GLN A 102 -5.40 -3.67 -10.98
N LYS A 103 -5.77 -2.44 -11.28
CA LYS A 103 -7.12 -2.05 -11.67
C LYS A 103 -7.04 -1.11 -12.87
N ASP A 104 -7.83 -1.38 -13.89
CA ASP A 104 -7.84 -0.59 -15.11
C ASP A 104 -6.44 -0.40 -15.72
N ARG A 105 -5.61 -1.45 -15.65
CA ARG A 105 -4.20 -1.47 -16.06
C ARG A 105 -3.34 -0.42 -15.34
N SER A 106 -3.68 -0.04 -14.14
CA SER A 106 -2.90 0.91 -13.34
C SER A 106 -2.60 0.38 -11.94
N VAL A 107 -1.46 0.81 -11.39
CA VAL A 107 -0.99 0.46 -10.04
C VAL A 107 -0.43 1.69 -9.36
N LEU A 108 -0.80 1.87 -8.09
CA LEU A 108 -0.25 2.87 -7.19
C LEU A 108 0.91 2.25 -6.39
N LEU A 109 2.10 2.76 -6.56
CA LEU A 109 3.29 2.36 -5.81
C LEU A 109 3.50 3.37 -4.69
N VAL A 110 3.48 2.92 -3.44
CA VAL A 110 3.66 3.78 -2.27
C VAL A 110 4.98 3.46 -1.60
N THR A 111 5.88 4.41 -1.59
CA THR A 111 7.22 4.31 -1.00
C THR A 111 7.17 4.71 0.47
N ILE A 112 7.55 3.80 1.37
CA ILE A 112 7.50 4.01 2.83
C ILE A 112 8.88 4.01 3.49
N PHE A 113 9.92 4.39 2.76
CA PHE A 113 11.28 4.53 3.30
C PHE A 113 11.36 5.76 4.21
N GLY A 114 11.83 5.56 5.45
CA GLY A 114 12.03 6.65 6.42
C GLY A 114 10.75 7.28 6.98
N GLU A 115 9.57 6.75 6.63
CA GLU A 115 8.30 7.32 7.06
C GLU A 115 7.79 6.78 8.40
N SER A 116 7.01 7.61 9.08
CA SER A 116 6.34 7.20 10.31
C SER A 116 5.27 6.13 10.04
N GLY A 117 5.31 5.04 10.81
CA GLY A 117 4.29 4.00 10.74
C GLY A 117 2.87 4.51 10.96
N THR A 118 2.68 5.54 11.79
CA THR A 118 1.36 6.12 12.06
C THR A 118 0.84 6.93 10.87
N ILE A 119 1.71 7.70 10.19
CA ILE A 119 1.36 8.42 8.96
C ILE A 119 0.98 7.42 7.86
N THR A 120 1.79 6.37 7.68
CA THR A 120 1.49 5.32 6.71
C THR A 120 0.14 4.67 6.99
N ARG A 121 -0.19 4.37 8.24
CA ARG A 121 -1.51 3.83 8.61
C ARG A 121 -2.64 4.81 8.33
N ASN A 122 -2.45 6.10 8.62
CA ASN A 122 -3.45 7.13 8.30
C ASN A 122 -3.70 7.19 6.79
N MET A 123 -2.66 7.14 5.98
CA MET A 123 -2.78 7.09 4.52
C MET A 123 -3.54 5.84 4.06
N LEU A 124 -3.23 4.66 4.60
CA LEU A 124 -3.93 3.42 4.27
C LEU A 124 -5.43 3.49 4.61
N CYS A 125 -5.80 4.09 5.74
CA CYS A 125 -7.20 4.32 6.08
C CYS A 125 -7.92 5.22 5.07
N HIS A 126 -7.22 6.22 4.50
CA HIS A 126 -7.77 7.05 3.42
C HIS A 126 -7.91 6.28 2.11
N LEU A 127 -6.91 5.47 1.73
CA LEU A 127 -7.01 4.62 0.54
C LEU A 127 -8.22 3.68 0.64
N GLU A 128 -8.44 3.10 1.81
CA GLU A 128 -9.60 2.26 2.08
C GLU A 128 -10.93 3.02 1.95
N ARG A 129 -11.02 4.21 2.54
CA ARG A 129 -12.21 5.08 2.42
C ARG A 129 -12.53 5.46 0.97
N LEU A 130 -11.50 5.69 0.16
CA LEU A 130 -11.63 6.03 -1.26
C LEU A 130 -11.83 4.81 -2.16
N ASN A 131 -11.82 3.60 -1.61
CA ASN A 131 -11.85 2.34 -2.35
C ASN A 131 -10.69 2.22 -3.36
N ILE A 132 -9.52 2.75 -3.00
CA ILE A 132 -8.28 2.60 -3.77
C ILE A 132 -7.59 1.34 -3.26
N ARG A 133 -7.55 0.28 -4.06
CA ARG A 133 -7.03 -1.04 -3.69
C ARG A 133 -5.91 -1.52 -4.59
N ASN A 134 -5.71 -0.84 -5.70
CA ASN A 134 -4.66 -1.12 -6.68
C ASN A 134 -3.33 -0.49 -6.25
N TYR A 135 -2.89 -0.73 -5.03
CA TYR A 135 -1.63 -0.22 -4.51
C TYR A 135 -0.70 -1.34 -4.05
N ILE A 136 0.58 -1.02 -3.98
CA ILE A 136 1.64 -1.84 -3.39
C ILE A 136 2.51 -0.92 -2.53
N LEU A 137 2.83 -1.37 -1.32
CA LEU A 137 3.74 -0.67 -0.42
C LEU A 137 5.16 -1.17 -0.64
N ILE A 138 6.12 -0.25 -0.76
CA ILE A 138 7.53 -0.58 -0.97
C ILE A 138 8.35 0.01 0.18
N GLY A 139 9.02 -0.84 0.95
CA GLY A 139 9.80 -0.39 2.09
C GLY A 139 10.84 -1.37 2.58
N PRO A 140 11.69 -0.96 3.54
CA PRO A 140 12.70 -1.82 4.12
C PRO A 140 12.05 -2.99 4.87
N GLY A 141 12.73 -4.14 4.90
CA GLY A 141 12.34 -5.32 5.67
C GLY A 141 12.30 -4.99 7.16
N SER A 142 11.11 -4.85 7.70
CA SER A 142 10.88 -4.44 9.09
C SER A 142 9.64 -5.12 9.67
N ASP A 143 9.55 -5.17 11.00
CA ASP A 143 8.34 -5.69 11.67
C ASP A 143 7.08 -4.92 11.25
N PHE A 144 7.22 -3.62 10.99
CA PHE A 144 6.13 -2.79 10.50
C PHE A 144 5.66 -3.22 9.10
N LEU A 145 6.59 -3.42 8.15
CA LEU A 145 6.26 -3.87 6.81
C LEU A 145 5.57 -5.25 6.84
N PHE A 146 6.09 -6.17 7.65
CA PHE A 146 5.52 -7.51 7.79
C PHE A 146 4.18 -7.51 8.53
N ASP A 147 3.95 -6.57 9.46
CA ASP A 147 2.64 -6.36 10.05
C ASP A 147 1.61 -5.89 9.01
N LEU A 148 1.99 -4.97 8.12
CA LEU A 148 1.14 -4.56 7.00
C LEU A 148 0.82 -5.74 6.07
N ALA A 149 1.81 -6.57 5.74
CA ALA A 149 1.59 -7.77 4.94
C ALA A 149 0.63 -8.75 5.61
N ARG A 150 0.77 -8.97 6.92
CA ARG A 150 -0.16 -9.80 7.70
C ARG A 150 -1.59 -9.26 7.70
N ARG A 151 -1.75 -7.94 7.66
CA ARG A 151 -3.07 -7.27 7.55
C ARG A 151 -3.67 -7.33 6.15
N GLY A 152 -3.01 -8.00 5.20
CA GLY A 152 -3.49 -8.18 3.82
C GLY A 152 -3.04 -7.10 2.84
N HIS A 153 -2.18 -6.16 3.26
CA HIS A 153 -1.62 -5.19 2.34
C HIS A 153 -0.53 -5.84 1.46
N PRO A 154 -0.54 -5.62 0.15
CA PRO A 154 0.54 -6.07 -0.72
C PRO A 154 1.80 -5.24 -0.47
N VAL A 155 2.91 -5.90 -0.19
CA VAL A 155 4.17 -5.23 0.15
C VAL A 155 5.33 -5.77 -0.68
N ILE A 156 6.36 -4.94 -0.89
CA ILE A 156 7.65 -5.36 -1.41
C ILE A 156 8.70 -5.14 -0.32
N ASP A 157 9.35 -6.23 0.08
CA ASP A 157 10.50 -6.20 0.97
C ASP A 157 11.73 -5.73 0.19
N ALA A 158 12.05 -4.47 0.32
CA ALA A 158 13.10 -3.83 -0.45
C ALA A 158 14.49 -4.42 -0.15
N ASP A 159 14.73 -4.94 1.05
CA ASP A 159 16.02 -5.54 1.41
C ASP A 159 16.22 -6.87 0.68
N GLN A 160 15.22 -7.74 0.73
CA GLN A 160 15.29 -9.04 0.07
C GLN A 160 15.24 -8.89 -1.45
N PHE A 161 14.39 -8.01 -1.96
CA PHE A 161 14.30 -7.73 -3.40
C PHE A 161 15.61 -7.14 -3.94
N PHE A 162 16.25 -6.23 -3.23
CA PHE A 162 17.55 -5.69 -3.61
C PHE A 162 18.64 -6.76 -3.63
N ASN A 163 18.67 -7.65 -2.62
CA ASN A 163 19.60 -8.77 -2.58
C ASN A 163 19.36 -9.75 -3.74
N TYR A 164 18.11 -10.00 -4.09
CA TYR A 164 17.75 -10.78 -5.28
C TYR A 164 18.30 -10.15 -6.56
N LEU A 165 18.09 -8.84 -6.78
CA LEU A 165 18.61 -8.13 -7.95
C LEU A 165 20.14 -8.20 -8.04
N ARG A 166 20.83 -8.12 -6.91
CA ARG A 166 22.31 -8.30 -6.83
C ARG A 166 22.72 -9.70 -7.21
N ALA A 167 22.05 -10.73 -6.70
CA ALA A 167 22.37 -12.13 -6.98
C ALA A 167 22.19 -12.49 -8.45
N GLN A 168 21.22 -11.89 -9.12
CA GLN A 168 20.97 -12.07 -10.56
C GLN A 168 21.98 -11.33 -11.46
N ARG A 169 22.97 -10.66 -10.89
CA ARG A 169 23.96 -9.82 -11.61
C ARG A 169 23.29 -8.77 -12.52
N VAL A 170 22.05 -8.44 -12.21
CA VAL A 170 21.31 -7.38 -12.91
C VAL A 170 22.01 -6.02 -12.70
N MET A 171 22.83 -5.94 -11.65
CA MET A 171 23.57 -4.74 -11.25
C MET A 171 25.03 -5.07 -10.97
N GLY A 172 25.94 -4.28 -11.53
CA GLY A 172 27.40 -4.43 -11.37
C GLY A 172 27.98 -3.93 -10.04
N PHE A 173 27.19 -3.92 -8.94
CA PHE A 173 27.62 -3.31 -7.67
C PHE A 173 28.23 -4.29 -6.71
N GLN A 174 29.37 -3.91 -6.19
CA GLN A 174 30.00 -4.68 -5.11
C GLN A 174 29.84 -4.07 -3.69
N HIS A 175 29.73 -2.75 -3.54
CA HIS A 175 29.82 -2.15 -2.20
C HIS A 175 29.11 -0.80 -2.09
N SER A 176 27.79 -0.74 -1.98
CA SER A 176 27.14 0.43 -1.39
C SER A 176 25.81 0.05 -0.73
N SER A 177 25.66 0.38 0.52
CA SER A 177 24.49 0.13 1.36
C SER A 177 23.67 1.38 1.60
N ALA A 178 23.82 2.43 0.80
CA ALA A 178 23.04 3.66 0.95
C ALA A 178 21.55 3.37 0.74
N GLU A 179 20.73 3.72 1.70
CA GLU A 179 19.28 3.49 1.70
C GLU A 179 18.61 4.13 0.49
N LEU A 180 19.07 5.33 0.08
CA LEU A 180 18.62 5.99 -1.15
C LEU A 180 18.80 5.10 -2.37
N MET A 181 19.98 4.45 -2.50
CA MET A 181 20.27 3.59 -3.63
C MET A 181 19.31 2.40 -3.68
N LYS A 182 19.07 1.77 -2.53
CA LYS A 182 18.12 0.68 -2.41
C LYS A 182 16.73 1.14 -2.83
N ASN A 183 16.27 2.28 -2.30
CA ASN A 183 14.99 2.89 -2.64
C ASN A 183 14.86 3.13 -4.15
N VAL A 184 15.86 3.79 -4.76
CA VAL A 184 15.84 4.12 -6.21
C VAL A 184 15.83 2.86 -7.08
N LEU A 185 16.66 1.88 -6.79
CA LEU A 185 16.74 0.67 -7.60
C LEU A 185 15.53 -0.23 -7.43
N VAL A 186 15.07 -0.45 -6.20
CA VAL A 186 13.90 -1.28 -5.95
C VAL A 186 12.67 -0.69 -6.64
N ASN A 187 12.36 0.59 -6.40
CA ASN A 187 11.25 1.25 -7.08
C ASN A 187 11.42 1.25 -8.61
N GLY A 188 12.63 1.52 -9.08
CA GLY A 188 12.95 1.52 -10.51
C GLY A 188 12.67 0.19 -11.19
N TYR A 189 13.05 -0.94 -10.57
CA TYR A 189 12.78 -2.27 -11.12
C TYR A 189 11.31 -2.69 -10.97
N VAL A 190 10.63 -2.24 -9.91
CA VAL A 190 9.17 -2.46 -9.76
C VAL A 190 8.41 -1.71 -10.86
N ILE A 191 8.74 -0.44 -11.12
CA ILE A 191 8.15 0.32 -12.22
C ILE A 191 8.45 -0.36 -13.55
N LYS A 192 9.70 -0.79 -13.78
CA LYS A 192 10.07 -1.54 -14.99
C LYS A 192 9.16 -2.75 -15.17
N LYS A 193 8.93 -3.51 -14.11
CA LYS A 193 8.05 -4.69 -14.14
C LYS A 193 6.59 -4.31 -14.42
N CYS A 194 6.09 -3.20 -13.85
CA CYS A 194 4.76 -2.69 -14.21
C CYS A 194 4.66 -2.42 -15.70
N LEU A 195 5.63 -1.69 -16.27
CA LEU A 195 5.64 -1.32 -17.69
C LEU A 195 5.72 -2.54 -18.60
N GLU A 196 6.57 -3.52 -18.28
CA GLU A 196 6.71 -4.78 -19.02
C GLU A 196 5.41 -5.61 -19.00
N ASP A 197 4.69 -5.63 -17.89
CA ASP A 197 3.40 -6.31 -17.76
C ASP A 197 2.23 -5.49 -18.35
N GLY A 198 2.51 -4.30 -18.87
CA GLY A 198 1.54 -3.42 -19.53
C GLY A 198 0.68 -2.61 -18.55
N TYR A 199 1.20 -2.29 -17.37
CA TYR A 199 0.50 -1.49 -16.36
C TYR A 199 1.11 -0.09 -16.22
N ASP A 200 0.25 0.92 -16.22
CA ASP A 200 0.61 2.27 -15.83
C ASP A 200 0.98 2.31 -14.34
N SER A 201 1.98 3.08 -13.99
CA SER A 201 2.39 3.22 -12.58
C SER A 201 2.34 4.66 -12.10
N LEU A 202 1.72 4.88 -10.94
CA LEU A 202 1.82 6.11 -10.19
C LEU A 202 2.61 5.82 -8.92
N THR A 203 3.77 6.44 -8.78
CA THR A 203 4.60 6.32 -7.58
C THR A 203 4.45 7.56 -6.73
N VAL A 204 4.22 7.34 -5.43
CA VAL A 204 4.16 8.40 -4.42
C VAL A 204 5.02 8.01 -3.22
N ASP A 205 5.61 9.00 -2.58
CA ASP A 205 6.15 8.82 -1.25
C ASP A 205 5.03 8.94 -0.21
N ALA A 206 5.19 8.37 0.97
CA ALA A 206 4.16 8.39 2.01
C ALA A 206 3.92 9.77 2.64
N ASN A 207 4.46 10.84 2.04
CA ASN A 207 4.21 12.24 2.35
C ASN A 207 3.02 12.84 1.57
N VAL A 208 2.19 12.00 0.96
CA VAL A 208 0.99 12.41 0.21
C VAL A 208 -0.24 11.69 0.74
N LEU A 209 -1.33 12.43 0.94
CA LEU A 209 -2.63 11.90 1.32
C LEU A 209 -3.64 12.21 0.21
N PHE A 210 -4.27 11.19 -0.35
CA PHE A 210 -5.30 11.38 -1.36
C PHE A 210 -6.65 11.76 -0.74
N LEU A 211 -7.33 12.71 -1.37
CA LEU A 211 -8.70 13.14 -1.04
C LEU A 211 -9.70 12.66 -2.09
N SER A 212 -9.24 12.25 -3.27
CA SER A 212 -10.05 11.70 -4.34
C SER A 212 -9.32 10.56 -5.08
N LYS A 213 -9.99 9.94 -6.04
CA LYS A 213 -9.41 8.83 -6.80
C LYS A 213 -8.22 9.28 -7.63
N VAL A 214 -7.19 8.44 -7.65
CA VAL A 214 -5.89 8.69 -8.28
C VAL A 214 -5.98 9.01 -9.77
N GLN A 215 -6.91 8.38 -10.50
CA GLN A 215 -7.10 8.58 -11.94
C GLN A 215 -7.40 10.04 -12.34
N GLU A 216 -7.88 10.83 -11.37
CA GLU A 216 -8.20 12.25 -11.62
C GLU A 216 -6.96 13.16 -11.71
N PHE A 217 -5.76 12.64 -11.39
CA PHE A 217 -4.52 13.42 -11.39
C PHE A 217 -3.70 13.25 -12.67
N ILE A 218 -4.01 12.22 -13.45
CA ILE A 218 -3.17 11.79 -14.57
C ILE A 218 -3.63 12.53 -15.82
N ASN A 219 -2.69 13.26 -16.44
CA ASN A 219 -2.95 13.84 -17.75
C ASN A 219 -2.84 12.75 -18.83
N PRO A 220 -3.92 12.44 -19.55
CA PRO A 220 -3.92 11.37 -20.56
C PRO A 220 -3.01 11.64 -21.76
N SER A 221 -2.50 12.85 -21.96
CA SER A 221 -1.69 13.24 -23.11
C SER A 221 -0.17 13.07 -22.92
N SER A 222 0.29 12.71 -21.71
CA SER A 222 1.74 12.56 -21.44
C SER A 222 2.08 11.16 -20.98
N ASP A 223 3.18 10.62 -21.48
CA ASP A 223 3.71 9.31 -21.05
C ASP A 223 4.36 9.38 -19.67
N MET A 224 4.88 10.54 -19.28
CA MET A 224 5.49 10.77 -17.97
C MET A 224 5.06 12.11 -17.39
N CYS A 225 4.61 12.11 -16.17
CA CYS A 225 4.35 13.35 -15.45
C CYS A 225 4.80 13.27 -13.99
N ALA A 226 5.18 14.42 -13.44
CA ALA A 226 5.59 14.55 -12.04
C ALA A 226 5.07 15.84 -11.44
N GLY A 227 4.84 15.84 -10.15
CA GLY A 227 4.58 17.06 -9.40
C GLY A 227 5.79 17.99 -9.38
N LYS A 228 5.57 19.29 -9.30
CA LYS A 228 6.66 20.29 -9.12
C LYS A 228 7.34 20.13 -7.78
N SER A 229 6.58 19.84 -6.74
CA SER A 229 7.08 19.54 -5.38
C SER A 229 7.55 18.09 -5.21
N LEU A 230 7.50 17.30 -6.28
CA LEU A 230 8.00 15.93 -6.35
C LEU A 230 7.31 14.96 -5.38
N GLY A 231 6.02 15.21 -5.08
CA GLY A 231 5.20 14.31 -4.26
C GLY A 231 4.72 13.06 -5.00
N PHE A 232 4.73 13.08 -6.34
CA PHE A 232 4.32 11.95 -7.16
C PHE A 232 5.03 11.89 -8.51
N PHE A 233 5.10 10.69 -9.08
CA PHE A 233 5.62 10.43 -10.41
C PHE A 233 4.77 9.36 -11.12
N PHE A 234 4.27 9.70 -12.30
CA PHE A 234 3.46 8.82 -13.15
C PHE A 234 4.22 8.43 -14.42
N VAL A 235 4.12 7.14 -14.78
CA VAL A 235 4.63 6.60 -16.03
C VAL A 235 3.54 5.74 -16.68
N ARG A 236 3.26 6.03 -17.95
CA ARG A 236 2.37 5.22 -18.78
C ARG A 236 3.11 4.03 -19.35
N SER A 237 2.42 2.90 -19.48
CA SER A 237 2.95 1.71 -20.13
C SER A 237 2.88 1.84 -21.66
N SER A 238 3.77 2.65 -22.23
CA SER A 238 4.00 2.77 -23.67
C SER A 238 5.36 2.17 -24.06
N SER A 239 5.55 1.79 -25.31
CA SER A 239 6.84 1.28 -25.81
C SER A 239 7.95 2.31 -25.60
N SER A 240 7.65 3.59 -25.86
CA SER A 240 8.60 4.70 -25.65
C SER A 240 9.00 4.82 -24.17
N ALA A 241 8.03 4.78 -23.25
CA ALA A 241 8.31 4.85 -21.82
C ALA A 241 9.13 3.64 -21.33
N GLN A 242 8.87 2.44 -21.85
CA GLN A 242 9.63 1.23 -21.52
C GLN A 242 11.10 1.37 -21.92
N GLU A 243 11.39 1.87 -23.14
CA GLU A 243 12.75 2.08 -23.62
C GLU A 243 13.49 3.13 -22.79
N ILE A 244 12.87 4.29 -22.56
CA ILE A 244 13.43 5.36 -21.72
C ILE A 244 13.71 4.84 -20.32
N TRP A 245 12.78 4.07 -19.75
CA TRP A 245 12.92 3.53 -18.40
C TRP A 245 14.04 2.49 -18.30
N ALA A 246 14.17 1.61 -19.29
CA ALA A 246 15.25 0.63 -19.33
C ALA A 246 16.64 1.29 -19.45
N ASP A 247 16.76 2.34 -20.27
CA ASP A 247 18.00 3.11 -20.41
C ASP A 247 18.33 3.89 -19.11
N LEU A 248 17.31 4.51 -18.50
CA LEU A 248 17.45 5.16 -17.19
C LEU A 248 18.03 4.21 -16.17
N LEU A 249 17.46 3.02 -15.99
CA LEU A 249 17.94 2.06 -15.01
C LEU A 249 19.39 1.64 -15.24
N LYS A 250 19.81 1.45 -16.49
CA LYS A 250 21.21 1.17 -16.84
C LYS A 250 22.14 2.31 -16.42
N LYS A 251 21.74 3.55 -16.72
CA LYS A 251 22.52 4.76 -16.38
C LYS A 251 22.58 4.98 -14.87
N VAL A 252 21.43 4.85 -14.18
CA VAL A 252 21.36 4.93 -12.71
C VAL A 252 22.27 3.88 -12.09
N ALA A 253 22.18 2.64 -12.55
CA ALA A 253 23.05 1.57 -12.09
C ALA A 253 24.53 1.94 -12.26
N ALA A 254 24.95 2.45 -13.42
CA ALA A 254 26.33 2.85 -13.68
C ALA A 254 26.80 4.05 -12.83
N THR A 255 25.92 5.03 -12.59
CA THR A 255 26.22 6.22 -11.77
C THR A 255 26.41 5.88 -10.31
N ILE A 256 25.55 5.03 -9.79
CA ILE A 256 25.62 4.54 -8.40
C ILE A 256 26.94 3.77 -8.19
N GLY A 257 27.37 2.94 -9.15
CA GLY A 257 28.65 2.21 -9.06
C GLY A 257 29.88 3.09 -8.93
N LYS A 258 29.76 4.36 -9.29
CA LYS A 258 30.86 5.35 -9.19
C LYS A 258 30.87 6.14 -7.88
N GLY A 259 29.93 5.90 -6.95
CA GLY A 259 29.89 6.55 -5.64
C GLY A 259 29.51 8.04 -5.66
N SER A 260 28.95 8.55 -6.76
CA SER A 260 28.72 9.98 -6.98
C SER A 260 27.42 10.57 -6.36
N LEU A 261 26.70 9.80 -5.56
CA LEU A 261 25.39 10.20 -4.99
C LEU A 261 25.47 10.61 -3.50
N GLN A 262 26.59 11.11 -3.02
CA GLN A 262 26.71 11.58 -1.65
C GLN A 262 25.99 12.93 -1.49
N GLY A 263 25.04 13.02 -0.55
CA GLY A 263 24.39 14.27 -0.14
C GLY A 263 23.08 14.64 -0.84
N GLU A 264 22.51 13.74 -1.66
CA GLU A 264 21.21 13.98 -2.28
C GLU A 264 20.02 13.50 -1.41
N SER A 265 18.83 14.08 -1.64
CA SER A 265 17.59 13.70 -0.97
C SER A 265 17.33 12.19 -1.05
N THR A 266 16.83 11.59 0.04
CA THR A 266 16.41 10.20 0.10
C THR A 266 15.11 9.92 -0.68
N ASN A 267 14.47 10.97 -1.20
CA ASN A 267 13.22 10.91 -1.94
C ASN A 267 13.43 10.31 -3.34
N PHE A 268 12.74 9.19 -3.62
CA PHE A 268 12.80 8.49 -4.90
C PHE A 268 12.36 9.38 -6.07
N VAL A 269 11.20 10.05 -5.93
CA VAL A 269 10.62 10.86 -7.00
C VAL A 269 11.54 12.01 -7.39
N TYR A 270 12.13 12.68 -6.39
CA TYR A 270 13.10 13.77 -6.63
C TYR A 270 14.28 13.28 -7.47
N PHE A 271 14.88 12.16 -7.05
CA PHE A 271 16.05 11.61 -7.74
C PHE A 271 15.74 11.23 -9.19
N VAL A 272 14.66 10.48 -9.41
CA VAL A 272 14.29 9.98 -10.74
C VAL A 272 13.97 11.13 -11.69
N VAL A 273 13.18 12.10 -11.24
CA VAL A 273 12.77 13.22 -12.08
C VAL A 273 13.97 14.09 -12.46
N LYS A 274 14.83 14.42 -11.49
CA LYS A 274 16.07 15.16 -11.76
C LYS A 274 16.96 14.43 -12.77
N PHE A 275 17.11 13.11 -12.61
CA PHE A 275 17.90 12.30 -13.50
C PHE A 275 17.31 12.25 -14.92
N LEU A 276 16.00 12.08 -15.08
CA LEU A 276 15.32 12.07 -16.36
C LEU A 276 15.48 13.41 -17.09
N GLU A 277 15.29 14.53 -16.40
CA GLU A 277 15.46 15.87 -16.98
C GLU A 277 16.91 16.13 -17.43
N GLN A 278 17.88 15.74 -16.64
CA GLN A 278 19.30 15.85 -17.00
C GLN A 278 19.67 15.01 -18.22
N ASN A 279 18.91 13.94 -18.51
CA ASN A 279 19.10 13.09 -19.69
C ASN A 279 18.14 13.42 -20.85
N GLY A 280 17.45 14.57 -20.79
CA GLY A 280 16.62 15.08 -21.89
C GLY A 280 15.27 14.38 -22.05
N ALA A 281 14.81 13.62 -21.05
CA ALA A 281 13.48 13.02 -21.10
C ALA A 281 12.38 14.07 -20.90
N GLY A 282 11.36 14.05 -21.76
CA GLY A 282 10.21 14.95 -21.64
C GLY A 282 9.29 14.53 -20.49
N ILE A 283 9.29 15.32 -19.41
CA ILE A 283 8.40 15.11 -18.27
C ILE A 283 7.46 16.29 -18.16
N LEU A 284 6.16 16.01 -18.12
CA LEU A 284 5.15 17.04 -17.84
C LEU A 284 5.16 17.37 -16.34
N ARG A 285 5.45 18.62 -16.01
CA ARG A 285 5.39 19.11 -14.63
C ARG A 285 3.98 19.57 -14.28
N VAL A 286 3.39 18.91 -13.27
CA VAL A 286 2.08 19.25 -12.72
C VAL A 286 2.26 20.17 -11.52
N ASP A 287 1.48 21.24 -11.49
CA ASP A 287 1.46 22.14 -10.34
C ASP A 287 0.59 21.57 -9.23
N GLU A 288 1.22 20.95 -8.23
CA GLU A 288 0.49 20.37 -7.10
C GLU A 288 -0.33 21.42 -6.33
N ALA A 289 0.09 22.68 -6.33
CA ALA A 289 -0.68 23.75 -5.68
C ALA A 289 -2.07 23.97 -6.31
N SER A 290 -2.23 23.61 -7.59
CA SER A 290 -3.53 23.67 -8.25
C SER A 290 -4.46 22.52 -7.81
N ILE A 291 -3.91 21.34 -7.50
CA ILE A 291 -4.65 20.12 -7.19
C ILE A 291 -4.58 19.71 -5.71
N GLY A 292 -3.65 20.28 -4.94
CA GLY A 292 -3.36 19.83 -3.57
C GLY A 292 -3.24 20.99 -2.57
N ILE A 293 -3.14 20.59 -1.31
CA ILE A 293 -2.90 21.45 -0.16
C ILE A 293 -1.55 21.09 0.43
N GLN A 294 -0.64 22.03 0.53
CA GLN A 294 0.64 21.81 1.18
C GLN A 294 0.56 22.10 2.69
N ILE A 295 0.92 21.12 3.51
CA ILE A 295 1.10 21.33 4.95
C ILE A 295 2.40 22.12 5.17
N ARG A 296 2.29 23.29 5.83
CA ARG A 296 3.40 24.18 6.21
C ARG A 296 3.26 24.62 7.65
N ALA A 297 4.37 25.05 8.26
CA ALA A 297 4.38 25.61 9.61
C ALA A 297 3.51 26.87 9.74
N ASN A 298 3.54 27.74 8.72
CA ASN A 298 2.84 29.03 8.71
C ASN A 298 1.45 28.90 8.08
N ALA A 299 0.49 29.57 8.71
CA ALA A 299 -0.92 29.80 8.35
C ALA A 299 -1.57 28.83 7.35
N PHE A 300 -2.51 28.06 7.86
CA PHE A 300 -3.41 27.22 7.09
C PHE A 300 -4.76 27.93 6.93
N ASN A 301 -5.28 28.01 5.70
CA ASN A 301 -6.62 28.53 5.44
C ASN A 301 -7.58 27.36 5.16
N GLN A 302 -8.52 27.13 6.05
CA GLN A 302 -9.48 26.00 5.99
C GLN A 302 -10.37 26.05 4.73
N SER A 303 -10.58 27.23 4.14
CA SER A 303 -11.30 27.41 2.87
C SER A 303 -10.63 26.70 1.67
N SER A 304 -9.37 26.28 1.82
CA SER A 304 -8.66 25.55 0.75
C SER A 304 -9.22 24.14 0.50
N LEU A 305 -9.87 23.48 1.47
CA LEU A 305 -10.52 22.19 1.31
C LEU A 305 -11.80 22.27 0.45
N GLU A 306 -12.49 23.40 0.51
CA GLU A 306 -13.73 23.64 -0.23
C GLU A 306 -13.50 23.85 -1.74
N ALA A 307 -12.24 24.09 -2.13
CA ALA A 307 -11.86 24.40 -3.52
C ALA A 307 -11.66 23.15 -4.42
N GLY A 308 -12.19 21.98 -4.05
CA GLY A 308 -12.10 20.76 -4.87
C GLY A 308 -10.68 20.17 -4.95
N LYS A 309 -9.87 20.38 -3.91
CA LYS A 309 -8.52 19.82 -3.83
C LYS A 309 -8.56 18.30 -3.73
N LYS A 310 -7.59 17.64 -4.35
CA LYS A 310 -7.57 16.19 -4.55
C LYS A 310 -6.54 15.48 -3.68
N MET A 311 -5.60 16.24 -3.09
CA MET A 311 -4.55 15.68 -2.23
C MET A 311 -4.07 16.68 -1.17
N VAL A 312 -3.48 16.14 -0.12
CA VAL A 312 -2.67 16.90 0.87
C VAL A 312 -1.25 16.34 0.82
N TYR A 313 -0.25 17.21 0.88
CA TYR A 313 1.14 16.81 0.84
C TYR A 313 2.01 17.67 1.75
N TRP A 314 3.18 17.14 2.13
CA TRP A 314 4.14 17.83 2.98
C TRP A 314 5.58 17.52 2.56
N SER A 315 6.52 18.33 3.05
CA SER A 315 7.94 18.09 2.84
C SER A 315 8.45 17.02 3.82
N THR A 316 9.46 16.27 3.44
CA THR A 316 10.06 15.18 4.24
C THR A 316 10.72 15.69 5.54
N ASP A 317 11.03 16.99 5.64
CA ASP A 317 11.56 17.66 6.83
C ASP A 317 10.45 18.16 7.78
N THR A 318 9.18 18.01 7.41
CA THR A 318 8.04 18.41 8.26
C THR A 318 7.91 17.49 9.46
N SER A 319 7.88 18.05 10.67
CA SER A 319 7.78 17.23 11.88
C SER A 319 6.45 16.46 11.96
N LEU A 320 6.50 15.25 12.50
CA LEU A 320 5.33 14.38 12.68
C LEU A 320 4.20 15.09 13.45
N ASP A 321 4.54 15.81 14.53
CA ASP A 321 3.56 16.52 15.35
C ASP A 321 2.82 17.61 14.56
N LEU A 322 3.55 18.30 13.67
CA LEU A 322 2.94 19.32 12.81
C LEU A 322 2.02 18.67 11.77
N ILE A 323 2.47 17.60 11.13
CA ILE A 323 1.66 16.83 10.15
C ILE A 323 0.38 16.35 10.84
N GLN A 324 0.50 15.67 11.97
CA GLN A 324 -0.65 15.14 12.71
C GLN A 324 -1.63 16.25 13.11
N ARG A 325 -1.15 17.34 13.70
CA ARG A 325 -1.99 18.47 14.10
C ARG A 325 -2.74 19.06 12.92
N ARG A 326 -2.05 19.29 11.80
CA ARG A 326 -2.67 19.85 10.59
C ARG A 326 -3.69 18.90 9.97
N LEU A 327 -3.42 17.61 9.95
CA LEU A 327 -4.39 16.62 9.49
C LEU A 327 -5.60 16.52 10.44
N GLN A 328 -5.41 16.70 11.75
CA GLN A 328 -6.51 16.80 12.72
C GLN A 328 -7.37 18.04 12.49
N GLU A 329 -6.77 19.21 12.31
CA GLU A 329 -7.45 20.47 11.97
C GLU A 329 -8.29 20.34 10.69
N LEU A 330 -7.84 19.55 9.74
CA LEU A 330 -8.53 19.23 8.47
C LEU A 330 -9.56 18.09 8.59
N SER A 331 -9.70 17.46 9.75
CA SER A 331 -10.48 16.23 9.92
C SER A 331 -10.01 15.06 9.03
N LEU A 332 -8.71 15.05 8.70
CA LEU A 332 -8.06 14.04 7.86
C LEU A 332 -7.17 13.08 8.68
N TRP A 333 -7.08 13.26 9.98
CA TRP A 333 -6.46 12.29 10.87
C TRP A 333 -7.49 11.27 11.32
N VAL A 334 -7.38 10.05 10.81
CA VAL A 334 -8.41 9.00 10.92
C VAL A 334 -7.88 7.72 11.55
N VAL A 335 -6.85 7.88 12.37
CA VAL A 335 -6.19 6.80 13.12
C VAL A 335 -6.40 7.04 14.61
N ASP A 336 -6.74 6.02 15.36
CA ASP A 336 -6.85 6.02 16.80
C ASP A 336 -5.50 5.94 17.52
N GLY A 337 -5.49 6.10 18.83
CA GLY A 337 -4.29 5.99 19.66
C GLY A 337 -3.60 4.61 19.60
N ASP A 338 -4.31 3.56 19.21
CA ASP A 338 -3.78 2.22 18.96
C ASP A 338 -3.35 2.00 17.49
N SER A 339 -3.28 3.07 16.71
CA SER A 339 -2.92 3.05 15.28
C SER A 339 -3.88 2.26 14.37
N SER A 340 -5.11 2.03 14.80
CA SER A 340 -6.17 1.47 13.95
C SER A 340 -6.98 2.58 13.28
N CYS A 341 -7.64 2.27 12.16
CA CYS A 341 -8.57 3.22 11.55
C CYS A 341 -9.77 3.48 12.47
N THR A 342 -10.21 4.73 12.57
CA THR A 342 -11.40 5.11 13.36
C THR A 342 -12.69 4.46 12.86
N ALA A 343 -12.72 4.07 11.59
CA ALA A 343 -13.79 3.30 10.97
C ALA A 343 -13.27 2.45 9.82
N VAL A 344 -13.78 1.23 9.68
CA VAL A 344 -13.60 0.38 8.50
C VAL A 344 -14.78 0.60 7.57
N VAL A 345 -14.52 0.89 6.31
CA VAL A 345 -15.55 1.10 5.28
C VAL A 345 -15.51 -0.06 4.30
N CYS A 346 -16.55 -0.89 4.31
CA CYS A 346 -16.69 -1.96 3.34
C CYS A 346 -17.52 -1.45 2.16
N HIS A 347 -16.88 -1.31 1.01
CA HIS A 347 -17.56 -0.97 -0.23
C HIS A 347 -18.21 -2.21 -0.80
N VAL A 348 -19.46 -2.08 -1.20
CA VAL A 348 -20.15 -3.13 -1.97
C VAL A 348 -19.48 -3.18 -3.35
N SER A 349 -19.06 -4.38 -3.76
CA SER A 349 -18.41 -4.64 -5.05
C SER A 349 -19.41 -4.59 -6.19
#